data_aa0db9550e0122b45f7196e5d64db6a8
#
_entry.id   aa0db9550e0122b45f7196e5d64db6a8
#
_cell.length_a   1.000
_cell.length_b   1.000
_cell.length_c   1.000
_cell.angle_alpha   90.00
_cell.angle_beta   90.00
_cell.angle_gamma   90.00
#
_symmetry.space_group_name_H-M   'P 1'
#
loop_
_entity.id
_entity.type
_entity.pdbx_description
1 polymer ?
#
loop_
_entity_poly.entity_id
_entity_poly.type
_entity_poly.pdbx_seq_one_letter_code
_entity_poly.pdbx_strand_id
1 'polypeptide(L)'
;MGGKSIKLSSDSGLVVDQVRGEFEAKDERMQGNLNQVKCMQLKFDSFNLLHVPRSGNAHTDSLAMLATSSAQDLSRVIFVEDLYKPSRTREMVQINQIRAGPSWMNSIIQFLKEDILPEEKIEADKIRRKATRYWLSEDHKLYKRSFSGPYLLCVHPELIDSLLEEMHEGICGSHTGGRSLAHRAITQGYWWPNMQREALEYVRKCDQC
;
A
#
# COMPACT_ATOMS: atom_id res chain seq x y z
N MET A 1 -7.33 -27.35 4.36
CA MET A 1 -7.61 -28.23 3.19
C MET A 1 -6.58 -27.88 2.11
N GLY A 2 -5.65 -28.76 1.78
CA GLY A 2 -4.68 -28.54 0.71
C GLY A 2 -5.18 -29.15 -0.59
N GLY A 3 -5.58 -28.30 -1.55
CA GLY A 3 -5.90 -28.76 -2.91
C GLY A 3 -4.62 -29.22 -3.59
N LYS A 4 -4.63 -30.39 -4.19
CA LYS A 4 -3.49 -30.94 -4.93
C LYS A 4 -3.40 -30.38 -6.37
N SER A 5 -4.45 -29.80 -6.87
CA SER A 5 -4.55 -29.28 -8.24
C SER A 5 -5.12 -27.87 -8.23
N ILE A 6 -4.52 -26.97 -9.03
CA ILE A 6 -4.99 -25.60 -9.20
C ILE A 6 -5.14 -25.27 -10.69
N LYS A 7 -6.25 -24.61 -11.03
CA LYS A 7 -6.51 -24.05 -12.35
C LYS A 7 -6.69 -22.55 -12.22
N LEU A 8 -5.82 -21.77 -12.88
CA LEU A 8 -5.85 -20.31 -12.91
C LEU A 8 -6.25 -19.84 -14.30
N SER A 9 -6.89 -18.68 -14.35
CA SER A 9 -7.23 -18.00 -15.59
C SER A 9 -6.73 -16.56 -15.53
N SER A 10 -6.18 -16.06 -16.63
CA SER A 10 -5.74 -14.67 -16.77
C SER A 10 -6.16 -14.14 -18.14
N ASP A 11 -6.56 -12.87 -18.19
CA ASP A 11 -6.82 -12.14 -19.44
C ASP A 11 -5.58 -11.42 -20.01
N SER A 12 -4.46 -11.49 -19.30
CA SER A 12 -3.17 -11.01 -19.77
C SER A 12 -2.42 -12.12 -20.48
N GLY A 13 -2.40 -12.10 -21.82
CA GLY A 13 -1.58 -13.01 -22.63
C GLY A 13 -0.11 -12.96 -22.24
N LEU A 14 0.44 -11.74 -22.02
CA LEU A 14 1.83 -11.56 -21.61
C LEU A 14 2.17 -12.31 -20.32
N VAL A 15 1.31 -12.23 -19.31
CA VAL A 15 1.52 -12.94 -18.03
C VAL A 15 1.48 -14.46 -18.25
N VAL A 16 0.54 -14.93 -19.03
CA VAL A 16 0.42 -16.37 -19.34
C VAL A 16 1.66 -16.87 -20.06
N ASP A 17 2.14 -16.15 -21.07
CA ASP A 17 3.30 -16.52 -21.88
C ASP A 17 4.61 -16.46 -21.07
N GLN A 18 4.73 -15.47 -20.16
CA GLN A 18 5.87 -15.41 -19.24
C GLN A 18 5.89 -16.57 -18.24
N VAL A 19 4.74 -16.94 -17.69
CA VAL A 19 4.65 -18.09 -16.76
C VAL A 19 4.94 -19.40 -17.48
N ARG A 20 4.55 -19.54 -18.75
CA ARG A 20 4.86 -20.70 -19.59
C ARG A 20 6.33 -20.73 -20.07
N GLY A 21 7.03 -19.60 -19.96
CA GLY A 21 8.42 -19.46 -20.42
C GLY A 21 8.55 -19.14 -21.91
N GLU A 22 7.46 -18.75 -22.57
CA GLU A 22 7.43 -18.34 -23.98
C GLU A 22 7.98 -16.92 -24.17
N PHE A 23 7.87 -16.07 -23.11
CA PHE A 23 8.42 -14.72 -23.08
C PHE A 23 9.27 -14.49 -21.84
N GLU A 24 10.41 -13.81 -22.02
CA GLU A 24 11.24 -13.36 -20.89
C GLU A 24 10.66 -12.12 -20.21
N ALA A 25 10.64 -12.14 -18.87
CA ALA A 25 10.40 -10.95 -18.08
C ALA A 25 11.69 -10.13 -18.00
N LYS A 26 11.77 -9.00 -18.70
CA LYS A 26 12.96 -8.13 -18.73
C LYS A 26 13.08 -7.22 -17.51
N ASP A 27 11.95 -6.84 -16.95
CA ASP A 27 11.87 -6.00 -15.75
C ASP A 27 12.09 -6.84 -14.48
N GLU A 28 12.96 -6.37 -13.58
CA GLU A 28 13.27 -7.08 -12.33
C GLU A 28 12.03 -7.35 -11.47
N ARG A 29 11.03 -6.46 -11.52
CA ARG A 29 9.79 -6.61 -10.76
C ARG A 29 8.93 -7.72 -11.35
N MET A 30 8.87 -7.80 -12.69
CA MET A 30 8.20 -8.90 -13.39
C MET A 30 8.90 -10.23 -13.14
N GLN A 31 10.24 -10.24 -13.14
CA GLN A 31 11.02 -11.43 -12.79
C GLN A 31 10.73 -11.90 -11.36
N GLY A 32 10.65 -10.95 -10.40
CA GLY A 32 10.28 -11.26 -9.01
C GLY A 32 8.89 -11.89 -8.90
N ASN A 33 7.90 -11.36 -9.62
CA ASN A 33 6.55 -11.92 -9.65
C ASN A 33 6.53 -13.31 -10.31
N LEU A 34 7.24 -13.47 -11.42
CA LEU A 34 7.35 -14.74 -12.13
C LEU A 34 8.00 -15.83 -11.26
N ASN A 35 9.08 -15.49 -10.55
CA ASN A 35 9.73 -16.42 -9.62
C ASN A 35 8.78 -16.85 -8.50
N GLN A 36 7.96 -15.93 -7.99
CA GLN A 36 6.97 -16.28 -6.98
C GLN A 36 5.89 -17.21 -7.50
N VAL A 37 5.37 -16.95 -8.71
CA VAL A 37 4.41 -17.87 -9.36
C VAL A 37 5.04 -19.25 -9.53
N LYS A 38 6.30 -19.35 -9.98
CA LYS A 38 7.04 -20.61 -10.08
C LYS A 38 7.19 -21.32 -8.73
N CYS A 39 7.52 -20.58 -7.67
CA CYS A 39 7.56 -21.15 -6.32
C CYS A 39 6.20 -21.64 -5.83
N MET A 40 5.12 -20.96 -6.20
CA MET A 40 3.77 -21.41 -5.87
C MET A 40 3.37 -22.65 -6.66
N GLN A 41 3.75 -22.75 -7.93
CA GLN A 41 3.52 -23.94 -8.75
C GLN A 41 4.04 -25.22 -8.09
N LEU A 42 5.22 -25.17 -7.46
CA LEU A 42 5.84 -26.32 -6.78
C LEU A 42 5.03 -26.84 -5.58
N LYS A 43 4.06 -26.08 -5.09
CA LYS A 43 3.18 -26.48 -3.97
C LYS A 43 2.00 -27.34 -4.41
N PHE A 44 1.77 -27.49 -5.71
CA PHE A 44 0.63 -28.22 -6.28
C PHE A 44 1.12 -29.36 -7.15
N ASP A 45 0.44 -30.48 -7.10
CA ASP A 45 0.72 -31.65 -7.95
C ASP A 45 0.35 -31.36 -9.41
N SER A 46 -0.62 -30.47 -9.64
CA SER A 46 -1.06 -30.02 -10.96
C SER A 46 -1.34 -28.53 -10.96
N PHE A 47 -0.70 -27.83 -11.87
CA PHE A 47 -0.90 -26.38 -12.10
C PHE A 47 -1.28 -26.16 -13.56
N ASN A 48 -2.43 -25.52 -13.80
CA ASN A 48 -2.89 -25.19 -15.14
C ASN A 48 -3.23 -23.71 -15.21
N LEU A 49 -2.53 -22.97 -16.09
CA LEU A 49 -2.77 -21.55 -16.36
C LEU A 49 -3.35 -21.38 -17.76
N LEU A 50 -4.53 -20.79 -17.84
CA LEU A 50 -5.27 -20.54 -19.07
C LEU A 50 -5.32 -19.05 -19.40
N HIS A 51 -5.11 -18.72 -20.66
CA HIS A 51 -5.48 -17.42 -21.18
C HIS A 51 -6.99 -17.41 -21.50
N VAL A 52 -7.70 -16.40 -21.00
CA VAL A 52 -9.13 -16.21 -21.25
C VAL A 52 -9.35 -14.81 -21.84
N PRO A 53 -10.34 -14.61 -22.71
CA PRO A 53 -10.66 -13.27 -23.19
C PRO A 53 -11.20 -12.42 -22.03
N ARG A 54 -11.03 -11.10 -22.12
CA ARG A 54 -11.48 -10.14 -21.08
C ARG A 54 -12.94 -10.32 -20.69
N SER A 55 -13.81 -10.62 -21.65
CA SER A 55 -15.22 -10.93 -21.38
C SER A 55 -15.44 -12.15 -20.48
N GLY A 56 -14.50 -13.10 -20.49
CA GLY A 56 -14.50 -14.27 -19.61
C GLY A 56 -13.94 -14.00 -18.20
N ASN A 57 -13.32 -12.83 -17.97
CA ASN A 57 -12.71 -12.43 -16.69
C ASN A 57 -13.52 -11.37 -15.93
N ALA A 58 -14.72 -11.03 -16.39
CA ALA A 58 -15.55 -9.95 -15.85
C ALA A 58 -15.85 -10.11 -14.33
N HIS A 59 -15.93 -11.34 -13.83
CA HIS A 59 -16.12 -11.58 -12.39
C HIS A 59 -14.89 -11.17 -11.58
N THR A 60 -13.68 -11.44 -12.06
CA THR A 60 -12.44 -11.06 -11.39
C THR A 60 -12.27 -9.56 -11.40
N ASP A 61 -12.56 -8.89 -12.52
CA ASP A 61 -12.55 -7.43 -12.62
C ASP A 61 -13.55 -6.80 -11.64
N SER A 62 -14.76 -7.37 -11.54
CA SER A 62 -15.76 -6.90 -10.57
C SER A 62 -15.30 -7.07 -9.13
N LEU A 63 -14.64 -8.17 -8.78
CA LEU A 63 -14.08 -8.40 -7.46
C LEU A 63 -12.91 -7.44 -7.17
N ALA A 64 -12.06 -7.18 -8.14
CA ALA A 64 -10.97 -6.21 -8.01
C ALA A 64 -11.51 -4.79 -7.82
N MET A 65 -12.56 -4.41 -8.53
CA MET A 65 -13.25 -3.12 -8.33
C MET A 65 -13.91 -3.04 -6.95
N LEU A 66 -14.51 -4.12 -6.46
CA LEU A 66 -15.09 -4.19 -5.12
C LEU A 66 -14.04 -4.09 -4.03
N ALA A 67 -12.85 -4.66 -4.21
CA ALA A 67 -11.74 -4.56 -3.27
C ALA A 67 -11.15 -3.13 -3.20
N THR A 68 -11.26 -2.35 -4.27
CA THR A 68 -10.79 -0.96 -4.34
C THR A 68 -11.84 0.08 -3.96
N SER A 69 -13.12 -0.26 -4.08
CA SER A 69 -14.22 0.58 -3.60
C SER A 69 -14.53 0.18 -2.17
N SER A 70 -14.50 1.15 -1.24
CA SER A 70 -14.96 0.95 0.16
C SER A 70 -16.44 0.54 0.14
N ALA A 71 -16.69 -0.74 0.03
CA ALA A 71 -18.03 -1.29 -0.12
C ALA A 71 -18.75 -1.26 1.23
N GLN A 72 -19.46 -0.17 1.50
CA GLN A 72 -20.35 -0.06 2.66
C GLN A 72 -21.69 -0.81 2.49
N ASP A 73 -22.04 -1.27 1.26
CA ASP A 73 -23.31 -1.95 0.99
C ASP A 73 -23.12 -3.16 0.07
N LEU A 74 -22.47 -4.20 0.55
CA LEU A 74 -22.47 -5.48 -0.13
C LEU A 74 -23.60 -6.36 0.43
N SER A 75 -24.61 -6.63 -0.39
CA SER A 75 -25.74 -7.52 -0.06
C SER A 75 -25.38 -9.02 0.00
N ARG A 76 -24.09 -9.36 -0.08
CA ARG A 76 -23.57 -10.73 0.02
C ARG A 76 -22.41 -10.80 1.00
N VAL A 77 -22.34 -11.88 1.75
CA VAL A 77 -21.18 -12.17 2.61
C VAL A 77 -20.01 -12.49 1.70
N ILE A 78 -19.03 -11.58 1.63
CA ILE A 78 -17.75 -11.79 0.94
C ILE A 78 -16.72 -12.10 2.01
N PHE A 79 -16.00 -13.21 1.86
CA PHE A 79 -14.82 -13.49 2.67
C PHE A 79 -13.70 -12.55 2.24
N VAL A 80 -13.30 -11.67 3.16
CA VAL A 80 -12.13 -10.80 3.00
C VAL A 80 -11.00 -11.41 3.82
N GLU A 81 -9.89 -11.72 3.16
CA GLU A 81 -8.65 -12.15 3.82
C GLU A 81 -7.63 -11.02 3.72
N ASP A 82 -7.24 -10.49 4.87
CA ASP A 82 -6.18 -9.48 4.94
C ASP A 82 -4.81 -10.17 4.81
N LEU A 83 -4.10 -9.91 3.73
CA LEU A 83 -2.72 -10.37 3.56
C LEU A 83 -1.78 -9.48 4.39
N TYR A 84 -1.40 -9.93 5.57
CA TYR A 84 -0.46 -9.22 6.46
C TYR A 84 0.96 -9.12 5.91
N LYS A 85 1.30 -9.90 4.89
CA LYS A 85 2.59 -9.83 4.19
C LYS A 85 2.33 -9.74 2.70
N PRO A 86 2.86 -8.72 2.02
CA PRO A 86 2.79 -8.70 0.56
C PRO A 86 3.50 -9.93 0.01
N SER A 87 2.97 -10.42 -1.08
CA SER A 87 3.53 -11.59 -1.77
C SER A 87 4.96 -11.39 -2.27
N ARG A 88 5.49 -10.17 -2.24
CA ARG A 88 6.87 -9.84 -2.59
C ARG A 88 7.65 -9.46 -1.35
N THR A 89 8.66 -10.25 -1.04
CA THR A 89 9.76 -9.88 -0.16
C THR A 89 10.72 -8.94 -0.93
N ARG A 90 10.28 -7.76 -1.32
CA ARG A 90 11.19 -6.64 -1.32
C ARG A 90 11.38 -6.25 0.14
N GLU A 91 12.56 -5.77 0.49
CA GLU A 91 12.67 -4.96 1.69
C GLU A 91 11.63 -3.85 1.54
N MET A 92 10.40 -4.17 1.92
CA MET A 92 9.37 -3.14 2.06
C MET A 92 9.97 -2.16 3.02
N VAL A 93 10.14 -0.95 2.53
CA VAL A 93 10.32 0.18 3.43
C VAL A 93 9.29 -0.05 4.52
N GLN A 94 9.76 -0.46 5.70
CA GLN A 94 8.84 -0.83 6.78
C GLN A 94 8.26 0.48 7.31
N ILE A 95 7.28 1.02 6.57
CA ILE A 95 6.53 2.23 6.90
C ILE A 95 5.94 2.13 8.31
N ASN A 96 5.85 0.91 8.79
CA ASN A 96 5.20 0.52 10.03
C ASN A 96 6.12 0.49 11.27
N GLN A 97 7.43 0.68 11.14
CA GLN A 97 8.32 0.76 12.29
C GLN A 97 8.37 2.19 12.82
N ILE A 98 8.20 2.34 14.14
CA ILE A 98 8.61 3.54 14.84
C ILE A 98 10.14 3.58 14.73
N ARG A 99 10.65 4.35 13.78
CA ARG A 99 12.09 4.58 13.70
C ARG A 99 12.49 5.51 14.83
N ALA A 100 13.65 5.24 15.44
CA ALA A 100 14.14 5.98 16.60
C ALA A 100 14.65 7.41 16.27
N GLY A 101 14.48 7.86 15.02
CA GLY A 101 14.88 9.20 14.59
C GLY A 101 13.93 10.31 15.05
N PRO A 102 14.41 11.56 15.12
CA PRO A 102 13.57 12.70 15.44
C PRO A 102 12.51 12.92 14.37
N SER A 103 11.26 12.88 14.75
CA SER A 103 10.14 13.08 13.82
C SER A 103 9.02 13.92 14.46
N TRP A 104 8.18 14.51 13.61
CA TRP A 104 7.00 15.24 14.04
C TRP A 104 6.01 14.39 14.85
N MET A 105 6.12 13.06 14.75
CA MET A 105 5.22 12.10 15.42
C MET A 105 5.62 11.86 16.87
N ASN A 106 6.92 11.99 17.22
CA ASN A 106 7.46 11.56 18.50
C ASN A 106 6.73 12.16 19.69
N SER A 107 6.50 13.46 19.69
CA SER A 107 5.81 14.16 20.78
C SER A 107 4.35 13.73 20.92
N ILE A 108 3.68 13.41 19.82
CA ILE A 108 2.30 12.93 19.82
C ILE A 108 2.23 11.49 20.34
N ILE A 109 3.14 10.62 19.87
CA ILE A 109 3.24 9.23 20.31
C ILE A 109 3.55 9.15 21.80
N GLN A 110 4.52 9.95 22.26
CA GLN A 110 4.92 9.98 23.67
C GLN A 110 3.78 10.42 24.58
N PHE A 111 3.03 11.44 24.15
CA PHE A 111 1.84 11.87 24.89
C PHE A 111 0.73 10.81 24.88
N LEU A 112 0.44 10.18 23.73
CA LEU A 112 -0.62 9.16 23.65
C LEU A 112 -0.27 7.86 24.39
N LYS A 113 1.03 7.54 24.51
CA LYS A 113 1.52 6.30 25.13
C LYS A 113 1.75 6.46 26.65
N GLU A 114 2.35 7.57 27.04
CA GLU A 114 2.93 7.76 28.38
C GLU A 114 2.42 9.01 29.09
N ASP A 115 1.52 9.79 28.45
CA ASP A 115 1.01 11.09 28.93
C ASP A 115 2.13 12.12 29.22
N ILE A 116 3.28 11.95 28.55
CA ILE A 116 4.43 12.84 28.72
C ILE A 116 4.31 14.03 27.78
N LEU A 117 4.42 15.23 28.33
CA LEU A 117 4.37 16.50 27.62
C LEU A 117 5.65 17.30 27.84
N PRO A 118 6.02 18.19 26.90
CA PRO A 118 7.10 19.16 27.11
C PRO A 118 6.82 20.05 28.33
N GLU A 119 7.89 20.54 28.94
CA GLU A 119 7.80 21.49 30.08
C GLU A 119 7.19 22.83 29.65
N GLU A 120 7.39 23.21 28.39
CA GLU A 120 6.84 24.45 27.86
C GLU A 120 5.32 24.34 27.66
N LYS A 121 4.59 25.14 28.44
CA LYS A 121 3.11 25.12 28.47
C LYS A 121 2.47 25.33 27.09
N ILE A 122 3.05 26.22 26.27
CA ILE A 122 2.51 26.51 24.92
C ILE A 122 2.63 25.30 24.01
N GLU A 123 3.75 24.59 24.06
CA GLU A 123 3.96 23.36 23.28
C GLU A 123 3.11 22.20 23.81
N ALA A 124 3.00 22.03 25.12
CA ALA A 124 2.16 21.04 25.74
C ALA A 124 0.69 21.20 25.29
N ASP A 125 0.17 22.42 25.29
CA ASP A 125 -1.21 22.70 24.84
C ASP A 125 -1.41 22.48 23.33
N LYS A 126 -0.38 22.72 22.52
CA LYS A 126 -0.40 22.40 21.08
C LYS A 126 -0.48 20.87 20.85
N ILE A 127 0.31 20.11 21.61
CA ILE A 127 0.35 18.64 21.51
C ILE A 127 -1.00 18.07 21.96
N ARG A 128 -1.55 18.49 23.10
CA ARG A 128 -2.88 18.05 23.59
C ARG A 128 -3.96 18.26 22.53
N ARG A 129 -4.03 19.47 21.94
CA ARG A 129 -5.02 19.79 20.89
C ARG A 129 -4.83 18.97 19.62
N LYS A 130 -3.57 18.71 19.22
CA LYS A 130 -3.28 17.89 18.06
C LYS A 130 -3.62 16.43 18.31
N ALA A 131 -3.24 15.88 19.45
CA ALA A 131 -3.38 14.47 19.81
C ALA A 131 -4.82 13.97 19.72
N THR A 132 -5.83 14.82 19.93
CA THR A 132 -7.26 14.47 19.77
C THR A 132 -7.63 13.95 18.38
N ARG A 133 -6.81 14.25 17.37
CA ARG A 133 -7.02 13.82 15.98
C ARG A 133 -6.21 12.58 15.61
N TYR A 134 -5.48 12.00 16.55
CA TYR A 134 -4.62 10.86 16.32
C TYR A 134 -5.03 9.69 17.22
N TRP A 135 -4.68 8.52 16.78
CA TRP A 135 -4.84 7.28 17.51
C TRP A 135 -3.59 6.42 17.36
N LEU A 136 -3.16 5.82 18.46
CA LEU A 136 -2.01 4.92 18.50
C LEU A 136 -2.51 3.48 18.62
N SER A 137 -2.11 2.61 17.68
CA SER A 137 -2.46 1.19 17.72
C SER A 137 -1.59 0.43 18.74
N GLU A 138 -1.98 -0.79 19.06
CA GLU A 138 -1.20 -1.71 19.90
C GLU A 138 0.17 -2.00 19.31
N ASP A 139 0.28 -2.05 17.96
CA ASP A 139 1.56 -2.18 17.21
C ASP A 139 2.36 -0.88 17.16
N HIS A 140 2.00 0.12 17.96
CA HIS A 140 2.65 1.43 18.01
C HIS A 140 2.64 2.22 16.69
N LYS A 141 1.66 1.99 15.83
CA LYS A 141 1.45 2.77 14.61
C LYS A 141 0.56 3.97 14.90
N LEU A 142 1.00 5.15 14.47
CA LEU A 142 0.23 6.37 14.62
C LEU A 142 -0.71 6.54 13.43
N TYR A 143 -1.98 6.74 13.73
CA TYR A 143 -3.02 7.02 12.74
C TYR A 143 -3.62 8.39 12.96
N LYS A 144 -3.95 9.06 11.88
CA LYS A 144 -4.68 10.32 11.89
C LYS A 144 -6.14 10.09 11.52
N ARG A 145 -7.05 10.67 12.29
CA ARG A 145 -8.47 10.67 11.96
C ARG A 145 -8.75 11.57 10.76
N SER A 146 -9.32 11.01 9.71
CA SER A 146 -9.85 11.77 8.58
C SER A 146 -11.15 12.47 8.95
N PHE A 147 -11.53 13.53 8.21
CA PHE A 147 -12.76 14.28 8.50
C PHE A 147 -14.03 13.45 8.22
N SER A 148 -14.05 12.67 7.16
CA SER A 148 -15.21 11.90 6.70
C SER A 148 -14.87 10.49 6.22
N GLY A 149 -13.67 10.01 6.52
CA GLY A 149 -13.16 8.74 6.00
C GLY A 149 -12.43 7.91 7.06
N PRO A 150 -11.77 6.85 6.62
CA PRO A 150 -11.02 5.95 7.49
C PRO A 150 -9.84 6.66 8.16
N TYR A 151 -9.26 6.00 9.18
CA TYR A 151 -8.00 6.43 9.75
C TYR A 151 -6.87 6.29 8.73
N LEU A 152 -5.99 7.30 8.69
CA LEU A 152 -4.84 7.35 7.79
C LEU A 152 -3.57 7.06 8.57
N LEU A 153 -2.76 6.11 8.08
CA LEU A 153 -1.47 5.77 8.68
C LEU A 153 -0.49 6.95 8.52
N CYS A 154 0.08 7.40 9.63
CA CYS A 154 1.07 8.46 9.62
C CYS A 154 2.42 7.93 9.14
N VAL A 155 3.02 8.61 8.17
CA VAL A 155 4.29 8.22 7.55
C VAL A 155 5.45 8.97 8.21
N HIS A 156 6.52 8.23 8.55
CA HIS A 156 7.76 8.82 9.07
C HIS A 156 8.47 9.63 7.97
N PRO A 157 9.10 10.78 8.29
CA PRO A 157 9.75 11.62 7.27
C PRO A 157 10.75 10.89 6.37
N GLU A 158 11.54 9.99 6.92
CA GLU A 158 12.53 9.20 6.16
C GLU A 158 11.93 8.26 5.12
N LEU A 159 10.65 7.97 5.22
CA LEU A 159 9.95 7.02 4.35
C LEU A 159 9.11 7.70 3.27
N ILE A 160 8.99 9.03 3.34
CA ILE A 160 8.13 9.79 2.42
C ILE A 160 8.63 9.68 0.98
N ASP A 161 9.93 9.88 0.76
CA ASP A 161 10.50 9.83 -0.59
C ASP A 161 10.33 8.45 -1.21
N SER A 162 10.63 7.38 -0.47
CA SER A 162 10.44 6.00 -0.96
C SER A 162 8.97 5.67 -1.23
N LEU A 163 8.05 6.22 -0.44
CA LEU A 163 6.62 6.05 -0.65
C LEU A 163 6.14 6.81 -1.90
N LEU A 164 6.61 8.03 -2.10
CA LEU A 164 6.31 8.82 -3.29
C LEU A 164 6.88 8.17 -4.56
N GLU A 165 8.10 7.64 -4.50
CA GLU A 165 8.72 6.87 -5.57
C GLU A 165 7.87 5.67 -5.95
N GLU A 166 7.47 4.85 -4.98
CA GLU A 166 6.63 3.68 -5.24
C GLU A 166 5.27 4.06 -5.87
N MET A 167 4.68 5.16 -5.43
CA MET A 167 3.39 5.62 -5.94
C MET A 167 3.49 6.30 -7.30
N HIS A 168 4.60 6.96 -7.60
CA HIS A 168 4.79 7.74 -8.83
C HIS A 168 5.38 6.91 -9.96
N GLU A 169 6.40 6.11 -9.67
CA GLU A 169 7.19 5.31 -10.60
C GLU A 169 6.89 3.81 -10.51
N GLY A 170 6.15 3.38 -9.48
CA GLY A 170 5.77 1.99 -9.26
C GLY A 170 4.92 1.41 -10.38
N ILE A 171 4.67 0.08 -10.36
CA ILE A 171 3.92 -0.67 -11.40
C ILE A 171 2.54 -0.04 -11.71
N CYS A 172 1.91 0.54 -10.70
CA CYS A 172 0.66 1.31 -10.84
C CYS A 172 0.91 2.82 -10.92
N GLY A 173 2.17 3.26 -10.97
CA GLY A 173 2.56 4.64 -11.17
C GLY A 173 2.20 5.06 -12.60
N SER A 174 1.69 6.26 -12.76
CA SER A 174 1.32 6.81 -14.06
C SER A 174 1.94 8.19 -14.26
N HIS A 175 3.05 8.49 -13.57
CA HIS A 175 3.71 9.79 -13.60
C HIS A 175 2.72 10.95 -13.47
N THR A 176 1.79 10.81 -12.52
CA THR A 176 0.72 11.81 -12.31
C THR A 176 1.26 13.05 -11.63
N GLY A 177 0.64 14.20 -11.91
CA GLY A 177 1.00 15.47 -11.26
C GLY A 177 0.90 15.42 -9.73
N GLY A 178 1.67 16.26 -9.04
CA GLY A 178 1.84 16.20 -7.58
C GLY A 178 0.55 16.27 -6.76
N ARG A 179 -0.51 16.98 -7.25
CA ARG A 179 -1.81 16.96 -6.57
C ARG A 179 -2.47 15.59 -6.61
N SER A 180 -2.40 14.92 -7.76
CA SER A 180 -2.94 13.57 -7.94
C SER A 180 -2.14 12.55 -7.12
N LEU A 181 -0.82 12.71 -7.04
CA LEU A 181 0.06 11.87 -6.24
C LEU A 181 -0.28 11.98 -4.73
N ALA A 182 -0.44 13.21 -4.21
CA ALA A 182 -0.86 13.43 -2.83
C ALA A 182 -2.26 12.85 -2.55
N HIS A 183 -3.19 13.02 -3.48
CA HIS A 183 -4.53 12.42 -3.35
C HIS A 183 -4.47 10.89 -3.35
N ARG A 184 -3.63 10.28 -4.20
CA ARG A 184 -3.40 8.84 -4.23
C ARG A 184 -2.87 8.34 -2.88
N ALA A 185 -1.93 9.05 -2.25
CA ALA A 185 -1.44 8.69 -0.93
C ALA A 185 -2.56 8.67 0.13
N ILE A 186 -3.46 9.67 0.10
CA ILE A 186 -4.63 9.71 1.00
C ILE A 186 -5.58 8.53 0.73
N THR A 187 -5.90 8.25 -0.54
CA THR A 187 -6.81 7.15 -0.90
C THR A 187 -6.24 5.77 -0.57
N GLN A 188 -4.91 5.64 -0.55
CA GLN A 188 -4.22 4.43 -0.08
C GLN A 188 -4.04 4.37 1.44
N GLY A 189 -4.60 5.35 2.17
CA GLY A 189 -4.61 5.34 3.62
C GLY A 189 -3.39 5.94 4.31
N TYR A 190 -2.55 6.72 3.61
CA TYR A 190 -1.35 7.36 4.16
C TYR A 190 -1.54 8.84 4.42
N TRP A 191 -0.84 9.36 5.44
CA TRP A 191 -0.85 10.78 5.74
C TRP A 191 0.46 11.25 6.40
N TRP A 192 0.91 12.47 6.06
CA TRP A 192 1.98 13.19 6.76
C TRP A 192 1.79 14.70 6.61
N PRO A 193 2.43 15.55 7.44
CA PRO A 193 2.37 17.00 7.29
C PRO A 193 2.95 17.45 5.95
N ASN A 194 2.34 18.46 5.33
CA ASN A 194 2.80 19.06 4.06
C ASN A 194 2.83 18.12 2.85
N MET A 195 2.12 17.00 2.88
CA MET A 195 2.15 15.99 1.81
C MET A 195 1.89 16.55 0.41
N GLN A 196 1.01 17.54 0.28
CA GLN A 196 0.73 18.16 -1.03
C GLN A 196 1.95 18.90 -1.58
N ARG A 197 2.66 19.63 -0.71
CA ARG A 197 3.88 20.34 -1.10
C ARG A 197 4.99 19.37 -1.48
N GLU A 198 5.22 18.37 -0.66
CA GLU A 198 6.28 17.39 -0.87
C GLU A 198 6.03 16.52 -2.10
N ALA A 199 4.78 16.10 -2.34
CA ALA A 199 4.42 15.42 -3.59
C ALA A 199 4.62 16.31 -4.83
N LEU A 200 4.32 17.62 -4.74
CA LEU A 200 4.61 18.56 -5.82
C LEU A 200 6.11 18.74 -6.06
N GLU A 201 6.90 18.85 -5.00
CA GLU A 201 8.35 18.95 -5.06
C GLU A 201 9.00 17.68 -5.64
N TYR A 202 8.45 16.51 -5.29
CA TYR A 202 8.88 15.23 -5.83
C TYR A 202 8.66 15.15 -7.34
N VAL A 203 7.43 15.45 -7.80
CA VAL A 203 7.07 15.39 -9.23
C VAL A 203 7.88 16.38 -10.06
N ARG A 204 8.22 17.56 -9.52
CA ARG A 204 9.08 18.54 -10.22
C ARG A 204 10.50 18.07 -10.47
N LYS A 205 10.98 17.07 -9.71
CA LYS A 205 12.31 16.47 -9.88
C LYS A 205 12.29 15.26 -10.80
N CYS A 206 11.11 14.82 -11.23
CA CYS A 206 10.97 13.67 -12.12
C CYS A 206 11.29 14.08 -13.57
N ASP A 207 12.27 13.43 -14.19
CA ASP A 207 12.71 13.72 -15.55
C ASP A 207 11.69 13.28 -16.62
N GLN A 208 10.69 12.47 -16.23
CA GLN A 208 9.67 11.94 -17.14
C GLN A 208 8.34 12.73 -17.09
N CYS A 209 8.19 13.64 -16.14
CA CYS A 209 7.03 14.52 -16.01
C CYS A 209 7.38 15.93 -16.49
#